data_906b64108388181cb3086ff80e1c4c97
#
_entry.id   906b64108388181cb3086ff80e1c4c97
#
_cell.length_a   1.000
_cell.length_b   1.000
_cell.length_c   1.000
_cell.angle_alpha   90.00
_cell.angle_beta   90.00
_cell.angle_gamma   90.00
#
_symmetry.space_group_name_H-M   'P 1'
#
loop_
_entity.id
_entity.type
_entity.pdbx_description
1 polymer ?
#
loop_
_entity_poly.entity_id
_entity_poly.type
_entity_poly.pdbx_seq_one_letter_code
_entity_poly.pdbx_strand_id
1 'polypeptide(L)'
;MLLTSTTSIEDLLMKTSMLPKILSLFLLTVVSLYILTCNSSFAFEVGVDDYETQLDAVDKSHQTFTYQFYQALTNSPEFKGENFNTLEALTKASNAAIEKEDSVKAIALIIKNKKLLSRYYDSPYTITLINVLLDHNVYVHAGKIMQTIRQQNDDIINEQLNYLTTHFQFTRKAWPAVLANFEDDIKTLPTAQYDHALLMKGIALQKLGKHDLSTNIYQKISLSSSHYSTAQFNIALANIRQGWWSDGHRLLKNIIKRQNTDVDSITTVDNMLDRLHITLGFSLLNQSYYRNARKSFQHVGLHSRYSNQALLGIALTAAHQDDYIGALHATRYLKNVEQDDLPVDEAYLLMPFFYEKTQQLDTASAGYSEAEFYYQKKISQLTMLINTPILLPELIEQPEHSFQMNIKDMNIDFSENYPDYYFKQRQSFLDCASRVTTLNNDKVSAEFKEVKSQYQNLTTKMAKSIMKKRVSELQSYLNQSRYGLARLYDNNTVEK
;
A
#
# COMPACT_ATOMS: atom_id res chain seq x y z
N MET A 1 -21.63 -41.90 -22.71
CA MET A 1 -22.90 -42.37 -22.11
C MET A 1 -23.23 -41.38 -20.99
N LEU A 2 -24.16 -40.53 -21.31
CA LEU A 2 -24.66 -39.42 -20.47
C LEU A 2 -25.44 -39.97 -19.28
N LEU A 3 -25.30 -39.39 -18.12
CA LEU A 3 -26.36 -39.34 -17.12
C LEU A 3 -26.29 -38.01 -16.38
N THR A 4 -27.21 -37.16 -16.78
CA THR A 4 -27.69 -35.95 -16.12
C THR A 4 -28.42 -36.33 -14.84
N SER A 5 -28.10 -35.68 -13.72
CA SER A 5 -29.03 -35.57 -12.60
C SER A 5 -29.06 -34.11 -12.15
N THR A 6 -30.11 -33.43 -12.65
CA THR A 6 -30.61 -32.16 -12.13
C THR A 6 -31.22 -32.42 -10.76
N THR A 7 -30.51 -32.12 -9.67
CA THR A 7 -31.13 -31.96 -8.36
C THR A 7 -31.74 -30.56 -8.31
N SER A 8 -33.05 -30.52 -8.09
CA SER A 8 -33.88 -29.32 -8.03
C SER A 8 -33.43 -28.43 -6.85
N ILE A 9 -33.44 -27.13 -7.10
CA ILE A 9 -33.14 -26.07 -6.11
C ILE A 9 -34.07 -26.17 -4.88
N GLU A 10 -35.22 -26.83 -5.00
CA GLU A 10 -36.20 -27.02 -3.92
C GLU A 10 -35.75 -28.01 -2.85
N ASP A 11 -34.91 -29.01 -3.18
CA ASP A 11 -34.35 -29.94 -2.18
C ASP A 11 -33.24 -29.32 -1.31
N LEU A 12 -32.68 -28.20 -1.75
CA LEU A 12 -31.65 -27.44 -1.01
C LEU A 12 -32.27 -26.50 0.05
N LEU A 13 -33.55 -26.14 -0.12
CA LEU A 13 -34.26 -25.20 0.77
C LEU A 13 -34.96 -25.88 1.96
N MET A 14 -35.10 -27.19 1.97
CA MET A 14 -35.85 -27.92 3.00
C MET A 14 -35.02 -28.44 4.18
N LYS A 15 -33.75 -28.11 4.31
CA LYS A 15 -32.97 -28.40 5.53
C LYS A 15 -32.68 -27.13 6.30
N THR A 16 -33.59 -26.77 7.20
CA THR A 16 -33.55 -25.62 8.13
C THR A 16 -32.30 -25.55 9.05
N SER A 17 -31.35 -26.47 8.93
CA SER A 17 -30.07 -26.46 9.67
C SER A 17 -28.88 -25.90 8.88
N MET A 18 -29.07 -25.50 7.61
CA MET A 18 -27.97 -25.01 6.74
C MET A 18 -27.85 -23.48 6.69
N LEU A 19 -28.88 -22.72 7.06
CA LEU A 19 -28.85 -21.24 7.02
C LEU A 19 -27.72 -20.62 7.88
N PRO A 20 -27.45 -21.09 9.12
CA PRO A 20 -26.33 -20.52 9.88
C PRO A 20 -24.97 -20.84 9.27
N LYS A 21 -24.86 -21.97 8.53
CA LYS A 21 -23.60 -22.33 7.83
C LYS A 21 -23.35 -21.49 6.58
N ILE A 22 -24.38 -21.07 5.87
CA ILE A 22 -24.26 -20.23 4.68
C ILE A 22 -23.87 -18.80 5.09
N LEU A 23 -24.41 -18.26 6.17
CA LEU A 23 -24.02 -16.95 6.69
C LEU A 23 -22.62 -16.98 7.31
N SER A 24 -22.23 -18.09 7.97
CA SER A 24 -20.87 -18.29 8.45
C SER A 24 -19.88 -18.44 7.30
N LEU A 25 -20.29 -19.03 6.17
CA LEU A 25 -19.50 -19.11 4.95
C LEU A 25 -19.32 -17.73 4.30
N PHE A 26 -20.35 -16.88 4.35
CA PHE A 26 -20.30 -15.50 3.84
C PHE A 26 -19.45 -14.58 4.73
N LEU A 27 -19.55 -14.68 6.05
CA LEU A 27 -18.64 -14.02 6.99
C LEU A 27 -17.20 -14.51 6.81
N LEU A 28 -16.99 -15.80 6.55
CA LEU A 28 -15.67 -16.39 6.26
C LEU A 28 -15.09 -15.88 4.93
N THR A 29 -15.91 -15.62 3.92
CA THR A 29 -15.42 -15.05 2.63
C THR A 29 -15.00 -13.59 2.78
N VAL A 30 -15.70 -12.79 3.57
CA VAL A 30 -15.33 -11.40 3.88
C VAL A 30 -14.02 -11.38 4.69
N VAL A 31 -13.88 -12.23 5.69
CA VAL A 31 -12.66 -12.32 6.52
C VAL A 31 -11.48 -12.90 5.71
N SER A 32 -11.69 -13.87 4.83
CA SER A 32 -10.64 -14.38 3.93
C SER A 32 -10.21 -13.32 2.89
N LEU A 33 -11.13 -12.49 2.44
CA LEU A 33 -10.81 -11.34 1.59
C LEU A 33 -9.94 -10.32 2.36
N TYR A 34 -10.21 -10.08 3.64
CA TYR A 34 -9.45 -9.15 4.49
C TYR A 34 -7.98 -9.57 4.70
N ILE A 35 -7.71 -10.86 4.90
CA ILE A 35 -6.33 -11.38 5.03
C ILE A 35 -5.60 -11.33 3.68
N LEU A 36 -6.31 -11.52 2.58
CA LEU A 36 -5.78 -11.41 1.23
C LEU A 36 -5.51 -9.95 0.84
N THR A 37 -6.30 -8.99 1.32
CA THR A 37 -6.10 -7.55 1.02
C THR A 37 -5.05 -6.89 1.91
N CYS A 38 -4.76 -7.39 3.11
CA CYS A 38 -3.70 -6.84 3.97
C CYS A 38 -2.28 -6.93 3.37
N ASN A 39 -2.06 -7.68 2.28
CA ASN A 39 -0.75 -7.73 1.60
C ASN A 39 -0.79 -8.24 0.14
N SER A 40 -1.92 -8.26 -0.51
CA SER A 40 -1.94 -8.55 -1.93
C SER A 40 -2.36 -7.30 -2.69
N SER A 41 -1.42 -6.74 -3.43
CA SER A 41 -1.73 -6.21 -4.75
C SER A 41 -2.32 -7.37 -5.59
N PHE A 42 -3.50 -7.88 -5.22
CA PHE A 42 -4.34 -8.51 -6.19
C PHE A 42 -4.92 -7.35 -6.99
N ALA A 43 -4.24 -7.02 -8.09
CA ALA A 43 -4.89 -6.37 -9.18
C ALA A 43 -6.20 -7.15 -9.42
N PHE A 44 -7.31 -6.55 -9.01
CA PHE A 44 -8.61 -7.03 -9.42
C PHE A 44 -8.61 -6.88 -10.95
N GLU A 45 -8.77 -7.99 -11.66
CA GLU A 45 -8.74 -8.12 -13.12
C GLU A 45 -9.89 -7.33 -13.80
N VAL A 46 -9.92 -6.02 -13.60
CA VAL A 46 -10.71 -5.12 -14.44
C VAL A 46 -9.74 -4.07 -14.97
N GLY A 47 -9.09 -4.37 -16.09
CA GLY A 47 -8.29 -3.40 -16.84
C GLY A 47 -6.84 -3.26 -16.38
N VAL A 48 -6.21 -4.29 -15.82
CA VAL A 48 -4.78 -4.29 -15.42
C VAL A 48 -3.88 -3.94 -16.59
N ASP A 49 -4.14 -4.48 -17.77
CA ASP A 49 -3.33 -4.25 -18.97
C ASP A 49 -3.30 -2.77 -19.42
N ASP A 50 -4.39 -2.03 -19.26
CA ASP A 50 -4.47 -0.61 -19.68
C ASP A 50 -3.77 0.33 -18.68
N TYR A 51 -3.75 -0.02 -17.40
CA TYR A 51 -3.14 0.79 -16.35
C TYR A 51 -1.61 0.71 -16.37
N GLU A 52 -1.02 -0.48 -16.43
CA GLU A 52 0.43 -0.67 -16.48
C GLU A 52 1.03 -0.02 -17.73
N THR A 53 0.38 -0.20 -18.87
CA THR A 53 0.80 0.43 -20.14
C THR A 53 0.77 1.97 -20.05
N GLN A 54 -0.25 2.54 -19.41
CA GLN A 54 -0.33 3.99 -19.22
C GLN A 54 0.70 4.51 -18.22
N LEU A 55 0.97 3.76 -17.15
CA LEU A 55 2.01 4.08 -16.19
C LEU A 55 3.39 4.13 -16.85
N ASP A 56 3.71 3.13 -17.68
CA ASP A 56 4.96 3.08 -18.45
C ASP A 56 5.08 4.24 -19.45
N ALA A 57 3.97 4.60 -20.10
CA ALA A 57 3.94 5.74 -21.02
C ALA A 57 4.21 7.07 -20.30
N VAL A 58 3.57 7.29 -19.15
CA VAL A 58 3.82 8.49 -18.32
C VAL A 58 5.25 8.52 -17.81
N ASP A 59 5.77 7.37 -17.35
CA ASP A 59 7.16 7.26 -16.89
C ASP A 59 8.15 7.64 -18.00
N LYS A 60 7.96 7.14 -19.21
CA LYS A 60 8.80 7.47 -20.36
C LYS A 60 8.75 8.94 -20.73
N SER A 61 7.56 9.54 -20.68
CA SER A 61 7.39 10.98 -20.94
C SER A 61 8.06 11.82 -19.85
N HIS A 62 7.91 11.42 -18.58
CA HIS A 62 8.60 12.05 -17.46
C HIS A 62 10.12 12.03 -17.61
N GLN A 63 10.69 10.89 -18.00
CA GLN A 63 12.13 10.75 -18.23
C GLN A 63 12.64 11.69 -19.32
N THR A 64 11.90 11.75 -20.41
CA THR A 64 12.26 12.61 -21.55
C THR A 64 12.23 14.07 -21.13
N PHE A 65 11.15 14.49 -20.45
CA PHE A 65 11.04 15.85 -19.93
C PHE A 65 12.14 16.18 -18.93
N THR A 66 12.35 15.38 -17.89
CA THR A 66 13.35 15.66 -16.85
C THR A 66 14.76 15.74 -17.41
N TYR A 67 15.08 14.89 -18.38
CA TYR A 67 16.38 14.96 -19.05
C TYR A 67 16.56 16.30 -19.79
N GLN A 68 15.59 16.73 -20.59
CA GLN A 68 15.67 17.97 -21.35
C GLN A 68 15.62 19.21 -20.44
N PHE A 69 14.74 19.16 -19.42
CA PHE A 69 14.59 20.24 -18.44
C PHE A 69 15.90 20.52 -17.69
N TYR A 70 16.52 19.50 -17.08
CA TYR A 70 17.76 19.71 -16.35
C TYR A 70 18.94 20.04 -17.26
N GLN A 71 18.93 19.56 -18.49
CA GLN A 71 19.94 20.00 -19.49
C GLN A 71 19.80 21.49 -19.80
N ALA A 72 18.57 21.99 -19.95
CA ALA A 72 18.34 23.41 -20.21
C ALA A 72 18.63 24.24 -18.93
N LEU A 73 18.18 23.80 -17.76
CA LEU A 73 18.35 24.51 -16.50
C LEU A 73 19.81 24.68 -16.12
N THR A 74 20.64 23.64 -16.22
CA THR A 74 22.08 23.69 -15.90
C THR A 74 22.89 24.60 -16.84
N ASN A 75 22.35 24.93 -18.00
CA ASN A 75 22.94 25.88 -18.94
C ASN A 75 22.35 27.31 -18.80
N SER A 76 21.35 27.51 -17.95
CA SER A 76 20.75 28.82 -17.73
C SER A 76 21.65 29.77 -16.94
N PRO A 77 21.37 31.09 -17.00
CA PRO A 77 22.11 32.09 -16.21
C PRO A 77 22.10 31.85 -14.71
N GLU A 78 21.05 31.25 -14.16
CA GLU A 78 20.92 30.90 -12.73
C GLU A 78 22.07 30.02 -12.25
N PHE A 79 22.53 29.09 -13.09
CA PHE A 79 23.60 28.15 -12.75
C PHE A 79 24.98 28.54 -13.33
N LYS A 80 25.09 29.72 -13.95
CA LYS A 80 26.36 30.19 -14.46
C LYS A 80 27.31 30.52 -13.31
N GLY A 81 28.36 29.72 -13.13
CA GLY A 81 29.31 29.88 -12.02
C GLY A 81 29.11 28.91 -10.85
N GLU A 82 28.04 28.14 -10.82
CA GLU A 82 27.78 27.09 -9.81
C GLU A 82 28.65 25.85 -10.07
N ASN A 83 29.99 26.04 -10.04
CA ASN A 83 30.97 24.97 -10.18
C ASN A 83 31.68 24.80 -8.83
N PHE A 84 31.78 23.56 -8.37
CA PHE A 84 32.42 23.21 -7.12
C PHE A 84 33.76 22.55 -7.38
N ASN A 85 34.73 22.79 -6.48
CA ASN A 85 36.05 22.19 -6.55
C ASN A 85 36.14 20.88 -5.76
N THR A 86 35.25 20.64 -4.80
CA THR A 86 35.22 19.45 -3.98
C THR A 86 33.81 18.86 -3.89
N LEU A 87 33.71 17.53 -3.72
CA LEU A 87 32.44 16.83 -3.52
C LEU A 87 31.78 17.23 -2.20
N GLU A 88 32.54 17.49 -1.16
CA GLU A 88 32.02 17.94 0.14
C GLU A 88 31.26 19.26 0.01
N ALA A 89 31.85 20.25 -0.69
CA ALA A 89 31.18 21.54 -0.92
C ALA A 89 29.90 21.37 -1.77
N LEU A 90 29.94 20.52 -2.80
CA LEU A 90 28.77 20.19 -3.61
C LEU A 90 27.68 19.52 -2.78
N THR A 91 28.04 18.54 -1.95
CA THR A 91 27.10 17.83 -1.09
C THR A 91 26.46 18.77 -0.08
N LYS A 92 27.24 19.63 0.56
CA LYS A 92 26.74 20.65 1.49
C LYS A 92 25.76 21.62 0.81
N ALA A 93 26.10 22.08 -0.40
CA ALA A 93 25.22 22.98 -1.15
C ALA A 93 23.91 22.29 -1.60
N SER A 94 24.01 21.02 -2.02
CA SER A 94 22.84 20.22 -2.41
C SER A 94 21.92 19.95 -1.20
N ASN A 95 22.49 19.55 -0.05
CA ASN A 95 21.71 19.32 1.18
C ASN A 95 21.03 20.62 1.67
N ALA A 96 21.76 21.75 1.65
CA ALA A 96 21.19 23.05 2.01
C ALA A 96 20.05 23.49 1.08
N ALA A 97 20.04 23.06 -0.18
CA ALA A 97 18.95 23.30 -1.09
C ALA A 97 17.74 22.38 -0.75
N ILE A 98 17.98 21.11 -0.43
CA ILE A 98 16.92 20.16 0.01
C ILE A 98 16.27 20.63 1.30
N GLU A 99 17.05 21.08 2.29
CA GLU A 99 16.54 21.62 3.57
C GLU A 99 15.65 22.86 3.37
N LYS A 100 15.83 23.58 2.24
CA LYS A 100 14.99 24.73 1.83
C LYS A 100 13.84 24.31 0.91
N GLU A 101 13.55 23.02 0.82
CA GLU A 101 12.52 22.47 -0.08
C GLU A 101 12.77 22.78 -1.56
N ASP A 102 14.03 23.09 -1.95
CA ASP A 102 14.44 23.35 -3.32
C ASP A 102 15.20 22.15 -3.92
N SER A 103 14.48 21.03 -4.07
CA SER A 103 15.01 19.81 -4.66
C SER A 103 15.52 20.01 -6.09
N VAL A 104 14.85 20.86 -6.87
CA VAL A 104 15.21 21.16 -8.26
C VAL A 104 16.59 21.82 -8.34
N LYS A 105 16.91 22.74 -7.43
CA LYS A 105 18.24 23.35 -7.35
C LYS A 105 19.29 22.31 -6.96
N ALA A 106 19.02 21.49 -5.95
CA ALA A 106 19.93 20.43 -5.52
C ALA A 106 20.32 19.50 -6.69
N ILE A 107 19.32 19.01 -7.42
CA ILE A 107 19.50 18.14 -8.59
C ILE A 107 20.31 18.84 -9.70
N ALA A 108 19.97 20.10 -10.01
CA ALA A 108 20.69 20.87 -11.02
C ALA A 108 22.17 21.07 -10.67
N LEU A 109 22.48 21.34 -9.38
CA LEU A 109 23.87 21.43 -8.91
C LEU A 109 24.64 20.12 -9.11
N ILE A 110 24.04 18.98 -8.79
CA ILE A 110 24.65 17.66 -8.98
C ILE A 110 24.91 17.39 -10.46
N ILE A 111 23.92 17.61 -11.33
CA ILE A 111 24.04 17.37 -12.77
C ILE A 111 25.07 18.29 -13.41
N LYS A 112 25.12 19.55 -13.00
CA LYS A 112 26.11 20.54 -13.45
C LYS A 112 27.53 20.07 -13.17
N ASN A 113 27.74 19.48 -11.99
CA ASN A 113 29.04 19.06 -11.50
C ASN A 113 29.32 17.55 -11.70
N LYS A 114 28.63 16.88 -12.62
CA LYS A 114 28.75 15.42 -12.88
C LYS A 114 30.20 14.96 -13.17
N LYS A 115 31.06 15.81 -13.75
CA LYS A 115 32.48 15.49 -13.98
C LYS A 115 33.24 15.32 -12.67
N LEU A 116 32.83 16.02 -11.59
CA LEU A 116 33.45 15.90 -10.27
C LEU A 116 33.10 14.53 -9.67
N LEU A 117 31.87 14.07 -9.82
CA LEU A 117 31.44 12.74 -9.36
C LEU A 117 32.24 11.63 -10.06
N SER A 118 32.43 11.75 -11.40
CA SER A 118 33.20 10.75 -12.14
C SER A 118 34.70 10.77 -11.82
N ARG A 119 35.24 11.92 -11.41
CA ARG A 119 36.65 12.03 -11.00
C ARG A 119 36.91 11.42 -9.64
N TYR A 120 35.99 11.58 -8.69
CA TYR A 120 36.09 11.09 -7.32
C TYR A 120 35.04 9.99 -7.07
N TYR A 121 35.04 9.01 -7.99
CA TYR A 121 34.03 7.96 -8.05
C TYR A 121 33.99 7.06 -6.79
N ASP A 122 35.13 6.89 -6.11
CA ASP A 122 35.32 6.12 -4.89
C ASP A 122 34.90 6.84 -3.61
N SER A 123 34.51 8.12 -3.73
CA SER A 123 34.08 8.91 -2.56
C SER A 123 32.68 8.53 -2.11
N PRO A 124 32.45 8.40 -0.77
CA PRO A 124 31.09 8.20 -0.24
C PRO A 124 30.10 9.29 -0.65
N TYR A 125 30.59 10.52 -0.86
CA TYR A 125 29.75 11.63 -1.34
C TYR A 125 29.20 11.37 -2.74
N THR A 126 29.95 10.69 -3.61
CA THR A 126 29.48 10.33 -4.97
C THR A 126 28.27 9.43 -4.89
N ILE A 127 28.32 8.40 -4.07
CA ILE A 127 27.18 7.47 -3.87
C ILE A 127 25.96 8.21 -3.32
N THR A 128 26.17 9.08 -2.31
CA THR A 128 25.09 9.89 -1.72
C THR A 128 24.44 10.81 -2.77
N LEU A 129 25.22 11.50 -3.60
CA LEU A 129 24.70 12.42 -4.63
C LEU A 129 23.96 11.67 -5.74
N ILE A 130 24.43 10.47 -6.12
CA ILE A 130 23.71 9.60 -7.09
C ILE A 130 22.37 9.17 -6.47
N ASN A 131 22.35 8.80 -5.18
CA ASN A 131 21.11 8.42 -4.51
C ASN A 131 20.09 9.57 -4.52
N VAL A 132 20.50 10.81 -4.28
CA VAL A 132 19.62 12.00 -4.39
C VAL A 132 18.96 12.10 -5.77
N LEU A 133 19.70 11.82 -6.86
CA LEU A 133 19.12 11.81 -8.20
C LEU A 133 18.08 10.71 -8.38
N LEU A 134 18.33 9.52 -7.83
CA LEU A 134 17.40 8.38 -7.90
C LEU A 134 16.13 8.62 -7.05
N ASP A 135 16.28 9.14 -5.84
CA ASP A 135 15.17 9.45 -4.93
C ASP A 135 14.20 10.47 -5.52
N HIS A 136 14.73 11.41 -6.34
CA HIS A 136 13.92 12.39 -7.05
C HIS A 136 13.55 11.96 -8.49
N ASN A 137 13.69 10.67 -8.81
CA ASN A 137 13.30 10.08 -10.10
C ASN A 137 14.03 10.66 -11.34
N VAL A 138 15.25 11.19 -11.17
CA VAL A 138 16.08 11.73 -12.25
C VAL A 138 17.10 10.67 -12.73
N TYR A 139 16.60 9.48 -12.97
CA TYR A 139 17.43 8.29 -13.16
C TYR A 139 18.15 8.21 -14.50
N VAL A 140 17.72 8.96 -15.54
CA VAL A 140 18.48 9.03 -16.80
C VAL A 140 19.83 9.71 -16.60
N HIS A 141 19.86 10.80 -15.82
CA HIS A 141 21.11 11.47 -15.46
C HIS A 141 21.96 10.62 -14.52
N ALA A 142 21.34 10.03 -13.49
CA ALA A 142 22.01 9.10 -12.57
C ALA A 142 22.64 7.93 -13.34
N GLY A 143 21.90 7.30 -14.25
CA GLY A 143 22.36 6.19 -15.08
C GLY A 143 23.59 6.53 -15.94
N LYS A 144 23.62 7.73 -16.55
CA LYS A 144 24.80 8.19 -17.31
C LYS A 144 26.02 8.39 -16.43
N ILE A 145 25.84 8.93 -15.22
CA ILE A 145 26.94 9.09 -14.25
C ILE A 145 27.44 7.72 -13.82
N MET A 146 26.54 6.82 -13.39
CA MET A 146 26.87 5.45 -13.00
C MET A 146 27.58 4.68 -14.11
N GLN A 147 27.12 4.80 -15.36
CA GLN A 147 27.79 4.18 -16.52
C GLN A 147 29.21 4.64 -16.69
N THR A 148 29.48 5.94 -16.49
CA THR A 148 30.85 6.50 -16.59
C THR A 148 31.73 5.98 -15.44
N ILE A 149 31.16 5.82 -14.23
CA ILE A 149 31.89 5.30 -13.07
C ILE A 149 32.20 3.81 -13.26
N ARG A 150 31.28 3.01 -13.78
CA ARG A 150 31.50 1.58 -14.06
C ARG A 150 32.65 1.29 -15.01
N GLN A 151 33.01 2.24 -15.87
CA GLN A 151 34.17 2.12 -16.74
C GLN A 151 35.53 2.11 -16.01
N GLN A 152 35.53 2.47 -14.71
CA GLN A 152 36.73 2.38 -13.86
C GLN A 152 37.05 0.95 -13.39
N ASN A 153 36.10 0.00 -13.58
CA ASN A 153 36.21 -1.42 -13.20
C ASN A 153 36.57 -1.66 -11.70
N ASP A 154 36.03 -0.85 -10.80
CA ASP A 154 36.17 -1.01 -9.38
C ASP A 154 34.98 -1.86 -8.86
N ASP A 155 35.26 -3.07 -8.37
CA ASP A 155 34.27 -4.04 -7.94
C ASP A 155 33.49 -3.54 -6.73
N ILE A 156 34.13 -2.86 -5.78
CA ILE A 156 33.48 -2.34 -4.56
C ILE A 156 32.45 -1.27 -4.93
N ILE A 157 32.86 -0.35 -5.79
CA ILE A 157 31.96 0.71 -6.27
C ILE A 157 30.84 0.15 -7.13
N ASN A 158 31.15 -0.82 -8.00
CA ASN A 158 30.13 -1.47 -8.81
C ASN A 158 29.05 -2.17 -7.97
N GLU A 159 29.42 -2.83 -6.87
CA GLU A 159 28.46 -3.41 -5.93
C GLU A 159 27.59 -2.34 -5.23
N GLN A 160 28.18 -1.21 -4.83
CA GLN A 160 27.41 -0.10 -4.27
C GLN A 160 26.41 0.49 -5.29
N LEU A 161 26.85 0.66 -6.55
CA LEU A 161 25.96 1.12 -7.63
C LEU A 161 24.85 0.10 -7.95
N ASN A 162 25.17 -1.19 -7.89
CA ASN A 162 24.16 -2.25 -8.04
C ASN A 162 23.15 -2.21 -6.90
N TYR A 163 23.60 -2.00 -5.66
CA TYR A 163 22.69 -1.82 -4.52
C TYR A 163 21.76 -0.61 -4.73
N LEU A 164 22.27 0.57 -5.13
CA LEU A 164 21.44 1.74 -5.41
C LEU A 164 20.43 1.47 -6.54
N THR A 165 20.89 0.82 -7.62
CA THR A 165 20.01 0.46 -8.74
C THR A 165 18.93 -0.52 -8.30
N THR A 166 19.29 -1.51 -7.49
CA THR A 166 18.33 -2.49 -6.93
C THR A 166 17.32 -1.81 -6.03
N HIS A 167 17.76 -0.92 -5.15
CA HIS A 167 16.87 -0.15 -4.28
C HIS A 167 15.89 0.71 -5.11
N PHE A 168 16.40 1.41 -6.12
CA PHE A 168 15.55 2.18 -7.04
C PHE A 168 14.51 1.30 -7.76
N GLN A 169 14.90 0.14 -8.29
CA GLN A 169 13.98 -0.79 -8.93
C GLN A 169 12.97 -1.39 -7.93
N PHE A 170 13.41 -1.62 -6.70
CA PHE A 170 12.55 -2.11 -5.64
C PHE A 170 11.45 -1.11 -5.28
N THR A 171 11.76 0.18 -5.12
CA THR A 171 10.77 1.23 -4.85
C THR A 171 9.74 1.34 -5.99
N ARG A 172 10.14 1.02 -7.21
CA ARG A 172 9.29 0.98 -8.41
C ARG A 172 8.49 -0.32 -8.55
N LYS A 173 8.65 -1.27 -7.65
CA LYS A 173 8.05 -2.61 -7.70
C LYS A 173 8.42 -3.39 -8.98
N ALA A 174 9.52 -3.06 -9.62
CA ALA A 174 10.05 -3.74 -10.82
C ALA A 174 10.75 -5.05 -10.43
N TRP A 175 9.99 -6.03 -9.94
CA TRP A 175 10.49 -7.24 -9.30
C TRP A 175 11.49 -8.05 -10.15
N PRO A 176 11.26 -8.26 -11.47
CA PRO A 176 12.25 -8.93 -12.30
C PRO A 176 13.60 -8.18 -12.37
N ALA A 177 13.58 -6.84 -12.44
CA ALA A 177 14.78 -6.02 -12.49
C ALA A 177 15.55 -6.04 -11.15
N VAL A 178 14.83 -6.10 -10.00
CA VAL A 178 15.43 -6.30 -8.68
C VAL A 178 16.26 -7.59 -8.65
N LEU A 179 15.72 -8.68 -9.21
CA LEU A 179 16.43 -9.96 -9.22
C LEU A 179 17.61 -9.99 -10.21
N ALA A 180 17.49 -9.29 -11.34
CA ALA A 180 18.54 -9.25 -12.37
C ALA A 180 19.83 -8.52 -11.91
N ASN A 181 19.69 -7.55 -10.99
CA ASN A 181 20.80 -6.77 -10.47
C ASN A 181 21.49 -7.43 -9.26
N PHE A 182 21.01 -8.60 -8.82
CA PHE A 182 21.44 -9.21 -7.57
C PHE A 182 22.23 -10.50 -7.83
N GLU A 183 23.55 -10.41 -7.87
CA GLU A 183 24.43 -11.58 -7.86
C GLU A 183 24.45 -12.22 -6.46
N ASP A 184 24.62 -13.57 -6.40
CA ASP A 184 24.47 -14.31 -5.14
C ASP A 184 25.60 -14.08 -4.13
N ASP A 185 26.69 -13.43 -4.52
CA ASP A 185 27.92 -13.27 -3.72
C ASP A 185 28.31 -11.78 -3.52
N ILE A 186 27.43 -10.95 -3.00
CA ILE A 186 27.76 -9.57 -2.63
C ILE A 186 28.58 -9.59 -1.32
N LYS A 187 29.90 -9.58 -1.42
CA LYS A 187 30.81 -9.69 -0.27
C LYS A 187 31.32 -8.37 0.27
N THR A 188 31.17 -7.28 -0.46
CA THR A 188 31.80 -6.00 -0.13
C THR A 188 30.87 -4.94 0.41
N LEU A 189 29.55 -5.18 0.41
CA LEU A 189 28.60 -4.25 1.01
C LEU A 189 28.69 -4.26 2.55
N PRO A 190 28.55 -3.10 3.20
CA PRO A 190 28.33 -3.04 4.64
C PRO A 190 27.15 -3.92 5.06
N THR A 191 27.26 -4.60 6.22
CA THR A 191 26.26 -5.58 6.69
C THR A 191 24.83 -5.04 6.66
N ALA A 192 24.60 -3.79 7.02
CA ALA A 192 23.27 -3.18 7.00
C ALA A 192 22.69 -3.08 5.57
N GLN A 193 23.52 -2.71 4.59
CA GLN A 193 23.10 -2.65 3.17
C GLN A 193 22.92 -4.05 2.57
N TYR A 194 23.75 -5.00 2.97
CA TYR A 194 23.64 -6.39 2.56
C TYR A 194 22.32 -7.01 3.06
N ASP A 195 22.00 -6.85 4.34
CA ASP A 195 20.75 -7.33 4.92
C ASP A 195 19.52 -6.67 4.28
N HIS A 196 19.61 -5.36 3.97
CA HIS A 196 18.55 -4.68 3.22
C HIS A 196 18.40 -5.21 1.80
N ALA A 197 19.49 -5.47 1.12
CA ALA A 197 19.49 -6.06 -0.21
C ALA A 197 18.87 -7.48 -0.21
N LEU A 198 19.18 -8.31 0.80
CA LEU A 198 18.52 -9.60 1.01
C LEU A 198 17.02 -9.45 1.24
N LEU A 199 16.59 -8.46 2.05
CA LEU A 199 15.18 -8.18 2.25
C LEU A 199 14.48 -7.84 0.93
N MET A 200 15.05 -6.95 0.13
CA MET A 200 14.51 -6.57 -1.18
C MET A 200 14.41 -7.77 -2.13
N LYS A 201 15.45 -8.59 -2.21
CA LYS A 201 15.46 -9.84 -3.01
C LYS A 201 14.37 -10.80 -2.55
N GLY A 202 14.26 -11.02 -1.23
CA GLY A 202 13.24 -11.88 -0.65
C GLY A 202 11.83 -11.41 -0.98
N ILE A 203 11.55 -10.11 -0.86
CA ILE A 203 10.25 -9.52 -1.22
C ILE A 203 9.97 -9.69 -2.71
N ALA A 204 10.94 -9.41 -3.59
CA ALA A 204 10.77 -9.58 -5.03
C ALA A 204 10.45 -11.03 -5.41
N LEU A 205 11.17 -12.00 -4.83
CA LEU A 205 10.89 -13.44 -5.02
C LEU A 205 9.47 -13.80 -4.56
N GLN A 206 9.04 -13.30 -3.40
CA GLN A 206 7.72 -13.55 -2.86
C GLN A 206 6.61 -12.97 -3.74
N LYS A 207 6.82 -11.76 -4.28
CA LYS A 207 5.89 -11.11 -5.22
C LYS A 207 5.78 -11.83 -6.55
N LEU A 208 6.83 -12.54 -6.96
CA LEU A 208 6.85 -13.39 -8.15
C LEU A 208 6.41 -14.85 -7.86
N GLY A 209 5.84 -15.12 -6.69
CA GLY A 209 5.33 -16.43 -6.31
C GLY A 209 6.39 -17.47 -5.96
N LYS A 210 7.68 -17.09 -5.87
CA LYS A 210 8.80 -17.98 -5.57
C LYS A 210 9.02 -18.09 -4.04
N HIS A 211 8.03 -18.61 -3.32
CA HIS A 211 7.96 -18.56 -1.85
C HIS A 211 9.11 -19.29 -1.14
N ASP A 212 9.51 -20.48 -1.61
CA ASP A 212 10.60 -21.24 -1.00
C ASP A 212 11.95 -20.53 -1.15
N LEU A 213 12.22 -19.97 -2.33
CA LEU A 213 13.42 -19.18 -2.57
C LEU A 213 13.44 -17.91 -1.72
N SER A 214 12.30 -17.25 -1.60
CA SER A 214 12.12 -16.09 -0.73
C SER A 214 12.44 -16.40 0.73
N THR A 215 11.91 -17.51 1.25
CA THR A 215 12.17 -17.97 2.63
C THR A 215 13.65 -18.23 2.87
N ASN A 216 14.33 -18.90 1.93
CA ASN A 216 15.78 -19.17 2.01
C ASN A 216 16.61 -17.87 2.03
N ILE A 217 16.18 -16.85 1.28
CA ILE A 217 16.86 -15.54 1.29
C ILE A 217 16.63 -14.82 2.63
N TYR A 218 15.40 -14.78 3.13
CA TYR A 218 15.10 -14.13 4.41
C TYR A 218 15.85 -14.74 5.59
N GLN A 219 16.11 -16.06 5.57
CA GLN A 219 16.86 -16.75 6.62
C GLN A 219 18.34 -16.37 6.68
N LYS A 220 18.89 -15.77 5.62
CA LYS A 220 20.27 -15.25 5.60
C LYS A 220 20.42 -13.90 6.33
N ILE A 221 19.30 -13.21 6.60
CA ILE A 221 19.32 -11.88 7.25
C ILE A 221 19.74 -12.04 8.72
N SER A 222 20.70 -11.22 9.14
CA SER A 222 21.26 -11.25 10.48
C SER A 222 20.21 -11.01 11.57
N LEU A 223 20.34 -11.74 12.67
CA LEU A 223 19.51 -11.55 13.87
C LEU A 223 19.58 -10.11 14.44
N SER A 224 20.71 -9.46 14.30
CA SER A 224 20.92 -8.07 14.76
C SER A 224 20.44 -7.02 13.78
N SER A 225 20.00 -7.43 12.60
CA SER A 225 19.53 -6.50 11.57
C SER A 225 18.20 -5.85 11.94
N SER A 226 18.06 -4.56 11.65
CA SER A 226 16.77 -3.86 11.72
C SER A 226 15.71 -4.46 10.79
N HIS A 227 16.14 -5.18 9.75
CA HIS A 227 15.28 -5.84 8.75
C HIS A 227 14.82 -7.24 9.17
N TYR A 228 15.39 -7.81 10.25
CA TYR A 228 15.09 -9.18 10.67
C TYR A 228 13.61 -9.40 10.97
N SER A 229 12.99 -8.50 11.76
CA SER A 229 11.57 -8.63 12.11
C SER A 229 10.66 -8.59 10.88
N THR A 230 10.95 -7.73 9.91
CA THR A 230 10.22 -7.64 8.64
C THR A 230 10.39 -8.92 7.80
N ALA A 231 11.59 -9.47 7.75
CA ALA A 231 11.86 -10.74 7.05
C ALA A 231 11.08 -11.90 7.67
N GLN A 232 11.11 -12.04 8.99
CA GLN A 232 10.36 -13.08 9.72
C GLN A 232 8.84 -12.92 9.55
N PHE A 233 8.34 -11.66 9.53
CA PHE A 233 6.95 -11.37 9.25
C PHE A 233 6.54 -11.84 7.84
N ASN A 234 7.37 -11.59 6.84
CA ASN A 234 7.10 -12.05 5.47
C ASN A 234 7.12 -13.59 5.36
N ILE A 235 8.02 -14.29 6.08
CA ILE A 235 7.99 -15.77 6.19
C ILE A 235 6.69 -16.23 6.85
N ALA A 236 6.27 -15.58 7.94
CA ALA A 236 5.02 -15.93 8.63
C ALA A 236 3.81 -15.79 7.71
N LEU A 237 3.75 -14.70 6.92
CA LEU A 237 2.69 -14.48 5.93
C LEU A 237 2.71 -15.56 4.82
N ALA A 238 3.90 -15.94 4.33
CA ALA A 238 4.04 -17.00 3.34
C ALA A 238 3.51 -18.33 3.89
N ASN A 239 3.88 -18.70 5.14
CA ASN A 239 3.40 -19.91 5.80
C ASN A 239 1.88 -19.91 5.98
N ILE A 240 1.30 -18.79 6.43
CA ILE A 240 -0.17 -18.65 6.58
C ILE A 240 -0.89 -18.83 5.24
N ARG A 241 -0.37 -18.24 4.15
CA ARG A 241 -0.96 -18.37 2.80
C ARG A 241 -0.88 -19.80 2.26
N GLN A 242 0.17 -20.55 2.62
CA GLN A 242 0.35 -21.95 2.24
C GLN A 242 -0.42 -22.93 3.15
N GLY A 243 -1.15 -22.41 4.15
CA GLY A 243 -1.90 -23.24 5.11
C GLY A 243 -1.07 -23.77 6.27
N TRP A 244 0.17 -23.35 6.42
CA TRP A 244 1.05 -23.75 7.54
C TRP A 244 0.81 -22.80 8.74
N TRP A 245 -0.42 -22.84 9.24
CA TRP A 245 -0.91 -21.91 10.25
C TRP A 245 -0.08 -21.91 11.53
N SER A 246 0.27 -23.12 12.04
CA SER A 246 1.03 -23.25 13.29
C SER A 246 2.40 -22.59 13.22
N ASP A 247 3.10 -22.74 12.11
CA ASP A 247 4.42 -22.16 11.90
C ASP A 247 4.32 -20.64 11.73
N GLY A 248 3.35 -20.17 10.93
CA GLY A 248 3.06 -18.74 10.79
C GLY A 248 2.74 -18.08 12.13
N HIS A 249 1.82 -18.65 12.92
CA HIS A 249 1.45 -18.12 14.24
C HIS A 249 2.63 -18.13 15.22
N ARG A 250 3.47 -19.17 15.20
CA ARG A 250 4.67 -19.25 16.04
C ARG A 250 5.64 -18.13 15.73
N LEU A 251 5.89 -17.86 14.45
CA LEU A 251 6.76 -16.77 14.01
C LEU A 251 6.20 -15.41 14.43
N LEU A 252 4.91 -15.14 14.19
CA LEU A 252 4.28 -13.88 14.61
C LEU A 252 4.42 -13.64 16.12
N LYS A 253 4.14 -14.67 16.94
CA LYS A 253 4.29 -14.57 18.41
C LYS A 253 5.74 -14.32 18.83
N ASN A 254 6.71 -14.91 18.15
CA ASN A 254 8.13 -14.71 18.46
C ASN A 254 8.56 -13.27 18.15
N ILE A 255 8.07 -12.70 17.02
CA ILE A 255 8.36 -11.31 16.66
C ILE A 255 7.73 -10.36 17.71
N ILE A 256 6.46 -10.56 18.07
CA ILE A 256 5.76 -9.77 19.10
C ILE A 256 6.54 -9.81 20.43
N LYS A 257 6.96 -11.01 20.86
CA LYS A 257 7.73 -11.16 22.10
C LYS A 257 9.04 -10.39 22.04
N ARG A 258 9.76 -10.44 20.92
CA ARG A 258 11.04 -9.73 20.73
C ARG A 258 10.84 -8.21 20.77
N GLN A 259 9.85 -7.70 20.04
CA GLN A 259 9.56 -6.28 19.97
C GLN A 259 9.17 -5.69 21.35
N ASN A 260 8.47 -6.44 22.18
CA ASN A 260 8.11 -6.04 23.54
C ASN A 260 9.31 -6.01 24.50
N THR A 261 10.45 -6.62 24.15
CA THR A 261 11.68 -6.60 24.98
C THR A 261 12.64 -5.48 24.57
N ASP A 262 12.53 -4.96 23.36
CA ASP A 262 13.42 -3.89 22.83
C ASP A 262 12.80 -2.50 23.07
N VAL A 263 12.87 -2.01 24.32
CA VAL A 263 12.14 -0.83 24.82
C VAL A 263 12.61 0.52 24.25
N ASP A 264 13.72 0.58 23.51
CA ASP A 264 14.40 1.86 23.17
C ASP A 264 13.96 2.57 21.88
N SER A 265 12.94 2.06 21.13
CA SER A 265 12.50 2.67 19.85
C SER A 265 10.98 2.90 19.78
N ILE A 266 10.51 3.97 20.42
CA ILE A 266 9.09 4.16 20.79
C ILE A 266 8.14 4.51 19.63
N THR A 267 8.54 5.03 18.48
CA THR A 267 7.59 5.59 17.50
C THR A 267 7.35 4.77 16.22
N THR A 268 8.32 4.00 15.76
CA THR A 268 8.15 3.12 14.58
C THR A 268 7.74 1.69 14.95
N VAL A 269 7.93 1.33 16.23
CA VAL A 269 7.62 -0.01 16.77
C VAL A 269 6.11 -0.21 16.92
N ASP A 270 5.37 0.83 17.32
CA ASP A 270 3.92 0.70 17.58
C ASP A 270 3.15 0.25 16.34
N ASN A 271 3.42 0.81 15.17
CA ASN A 271 2.75 0.43 13.93
C ASN A 271 3.04 -1.02 13.50
N MET A 272 4.28 -1.49 13.74
CA MET A 272 4.63 -2.89 13.40
C MET A 272 3.95 -3.86 14.36
N LEU A 273 3.90 -3.56 15.67
CA LEU A 273 3.22 -4.39 16.67
C LEU A 273 1.73 -4.50 16.38
N ASP A 274 1.06 -3.37 16.11
CA ASP A 274 -0.36 -3.36 15.79
C ASP A 274 -0.64 -4.17 14.53
N ARG A 275 0.18 -4.04 13.50
CA ARG A 275 0.08 -4.83 12.27
C ARG A 275 0.25 -6.33 12.53
N LEU A 276 1.19 -6.71 13.39
CA LEU A 276 1.39 -8.10 13.81
C LEU A 276 0.16 -8.65 14.54
N HIS A 277 -0.42 -7.86 15.45
CA HIS A 277 -1.61 -8.25 16.21
C HIS A 277 -2.84 -8.37 15.32
N ILE A 278 -3.06 -7.46 14.37
CA ILE A 278 -4.12 -7.56 13.37
C ILE A 278 -3.98 -8.82 12.52
N THR A 279 -2.78 -9.05 11.97
CA THR A 279 -2.51 -10.23 11.13
C THR A 279 -2.73 -11.54 11.89
N LEU A 280 -2.21 -11.63 13.12
CA LEU A 280 -2.40 -12.78 13.97
C LEU A 280 -3.88 -12.97 14.34
N GLY A 281 -4.58 -11.87 14.67
CA GLY A 281 -5.99 -11.88 15.04
C GLY A 281 -6.88 -12.43 13.92
N PHE A 282 -6.77 -11.91 12.71
CA PHE A 282 -7.55 -12.41 11.57
C PHE A 282 -7.16 -13.82 11.16
N SER A 283 -5.87 -14.19 11.22
CA SER A 283 -5.45 -15.55 10.95
C SER A 283 -6.03 -16.56 11.97
N LEU A 284 -6.07 -16.20 13.26
CA LEU A 284 -6.67 -17.01 14.30
C LEU A 284 -8.20 -17.09 14.17
N LEU A 285 -8.86 -15.99 13.78
CA LEU A 285 -10.29 -15.94 13.50
C LEU A 285 -10.67 -16.92 12.39
N ASN A 286 -9.92 -16.92 11.29
CA ASN A 286 -10.13 -17.85 10.18
C ASN A 286 -9.97 -19.33 10.56
N GLN A 287 -9.12 -19.61 11.56
CA GLN A 287 -8.93 -20.96 12.11
C GLN A 287 -9.86 -21.27 13.28
N SER A 288 -10.90 -20.44 13.50
CA SER A 288 -11.89 -20.59 14.59
C SER A 288 -11.31 -20.53 16.01
N TYR A 289 -10.09 -19.99 16.19
CA TYR A 289 -9.48 -19.74 17.50
C TYR A 289 -9.97 -18.41 18.09
N TYR A 290 -11.28 -18.23 18.19
CA TYR A 290 -11.97 -16.97 18.50
C TYR A 290 -11.45 -16.25 19.74
N ARG A 291 -11.25 -17.00 20.86
CA ARG A 291 -10.73 -16.42 22.11
C ARG A 291 -9.35 -15.82 21.94
N ASN A 292 -8.46 -16.51 21.21
CA ASN A 292 -7.11 -16.05 20.96
C ASN A 292 -7.09 -14.91 19.95
N ALA A 293 -7.95 -14.95 18.94
CA ALA A 293 -8.15 -13.86 17.98
C ALA A 293 -8.57 -12.57 18.69
N ARG A 294 -9.61 -12.64 19.54
CA ARG A 294 -10.10 -11.49 20.34
C ARG A 294 -8.98 -10.88 21.18
N LYS A 295 -8.19 -11.71 21.88
CA LYS A 295 -7.03 -11.22 22.64
C LYS A 295 -6.03 -10.50 21.77
N SER A 296 -5.75 -11.01 20.56
CA SER A 296 -4.82 -10.36 19.64
C SER A 296 -5.33 -8.98 19.23
N PHE A 297 -6.59 -8.86 18.81
CA PHE A 297 -7.18 -7.57 18.45
C PHE A 297 -7.19 -6.55 19.62
N GLN A 298 -7.37 -7.00 20.87
CA GLN A 298 -7.35 -6.15 22.07
C GLN A 298 -5.99 -5.51 22.37
N HIS A 299 -4.89 -6.00 21.78
CA HIS A 299 -3.57 -5.39 21.92
C HIS A 299 -3.32 -4.22 20.96
N VAL A 300 -4.20 -4.02 20.00
CA VAL A 300 -4.08 -2.89 19.06
C VAL A 300 -4.50 -1.60 19.74
N GLY A 301 -3.66 -0.57 19.65
CA GLY A 301 -3.89 0.72 20.29
C GLY A 301 -5.12 1.44 19.71
N LEU A 302 -5.84 2.19 20.55
CA LEU A 302 -7.04 2.95 20.11
C LEU A 302 -6.71 4.08 19.12
N HIS A 303 -5.49 4.60 19.15
CA HIS A 303 -5.00 5.62 18.23
C HIS A 303 -4.25 5.05 17.02
N SER A 304 -4.21 3.73 16.93
CA SER A 304 -3.61 3.04 15.79
C SER A 304 -4.45 3.25 14.53
N ARG A 305 -3.79 3.34 13.39
CA ARG A 305 -4.46 3.28 12.08
C ARG A 305 -5.23 1.96 11.86
N TYR A 306 -4.92 0.92 12.64
CA TYR A 306 -5.58 -0.38 12.62
C TYR A 306 -6.72 -0.52 13.65
N SER A 307 -7.04 0.53 14.40
CA SER A 307 -8.04 0.49 15.48
C SER A 307 -9.42 0.03 14.99
N ASN A 308 -9.89 0.56 13.87
CA ASN A 308 -11.19 0.18 13.30
C ASN A 308 -11.21 -1.28 12.83
N GLN A 309 -10.11 -1.76 12.24
CA GLN A 309 -9.96 -3.17 11.86
C GLN A 309 -9.94 -4.09 13.10
N ALA A 310 -9.29 -3.67 14.19
CA ALA A 310 -9.28 -4.41 15.44
C ALA A 310 -10.66 -4.47 16.08
N LEU A 311 -11.41 -3.37 16.10
CA LEU A 311 -12.78 -3.32 16.62
C LEU A 311 -13.72 -4.21 15.80
N LEU A 312 -13.60 -4.20 14.47
CA LEU A 312 -14.33 -5.13 13.60
C LEU A 312 -13.98 -6.59 13.94
N GLY A 313 -12.69 -6.91 14.09
CA GLY A 313 -12.21 -8.22 14.49
C GLY A 313 -12.76 -8.66 15.87
N ILE A 314 -12.84 -7.74 16.84
CA ILE A 314 -13.48 -7.99 18.15
C ILE A 314 -14.96 -8.30 17.98
N ALA A 315 -15.68 -7.52 17.18
CA ALA A 315 -17.11 -7.75 16.92
C ALA A 315 -17.34 -9.13 16.28
N LEU A 316 -16.58 -9.48 15.26
CA LEU A 316 -16.67 -10.75 14.57
C LEU A 316 -16.35 -11.94 15.50
N THR A 317 -15.28 -11.82 16.30
CA THR A 317 -14.91 -12.88 17.26
C THR A 317 -15.92 -13.05 18.38
N ALA A 318 -16.55 -11.97 18.84
CA ALA A 318 -17.63 -12.01 19.82
C ALA A 318 -18.87 -12.70 19.23
N ALA A 319 -19.26 -12.33 18.01
CA ALA A 319 -20.40 -12.94 17.33
C ALA A 319 -20.23 -14.45 17.09
N HIS A 320 -19.01 -14.89 16.73
CA HIS A 320 -18.71 -16.33 16.60
C HIS A 320 -18.70 -17.11 17.92
N GLN A 321 -18.70 -16.41 19.05
CA GLN A 321 -18.82 -16.98 20.40
C GLN A 321 -20.22 -16.77 20.97
N ASP A 322 -21.19 -16.39 20.15
CA ASP A 322 -22.56 -16.04 20.53
C ASP A 322 -22.66 -14.88 21.55
N ASP A 323 -21.54 -14.13 21.75
CA ASP A 323 -21.50 -12.91 22.57
C ASP A 323 -21.97 -11.71 21.70
N TYR A 324 -23.25 -11.72 21.32
CA TYR A 324 -23.85 -10.67 20.50
C TYR A 324 -23.90 -9.31 21.20
N ILE A 325 -23.91 -9.28 22.54
CA ILE A 325 -23.84 -8.04 23.31
C ILE A 325 -22.45 -7.41 23.16
N GLY A 326 -21.38 -8.20 23.32
CA GLY A 326 -20.01 -7.75 23.08
C GLY A 326 -19.80 -7.30 21.63
N ALA A 327 -20.38 -8.01 20.66
CA ALA A 327 -20.36 -7.63 19.24
C ALA A 327 -21.06 -6.28 19.00
N LEU A 328 -22.23 -6.04 19.60
CA LEU A 328 -22.98 -4.78 19.55
C LEU A 328 -22.16 -3.60 20.13
N HIS A 329 -21.44 -3.82 21.22
CA HIS A 329 -20.59 -2.75 21.80
C HIS A 329 -19.50 -2.30 20.80
N ALA A 330 -18.81 -3.24 20.18
CA ALA A 330 -17.74 -2.92 19.22
C ALA A 330 -18.29 -2.27 17.94
N THR A 331 -19.37 -2.80 17.37
CA THR A 331 -19.97 -2.22 16.14
C THR A 331 -20.63 -0.86 16.39
N ARG A 332 -21.22 -0.63 17.58
CA ARG A 332 -21.76 0.68 17.95
C ARG A 332 -20.66 1.74 18.04
N TYR A 333 -19.49 1.37 18.58
CA TYR A 333 -18.34 2.27 18.59
C TYR A 333 -17.88 2.59 17.18
N LEU A 334 -17.70 1.57 16.32
CA LEU A 334 -17.31 1.75 14.91
C LEU A 334 -18.26 2.68 14.15
N LYS A 335 -19.57 2.50 14.32
CA LYS A 335 -20.59 3.32 13.66
C LYS A 335 -20.47 4.82 14.00
N ASN A 336 -19.93 5.15 15.17
CA ASN A 336 -19.76 6.54 15.63
C ASN A 336 -18.39 7.14 15.24
N VAL A 337 -17.54 6.40 14.56
CA VAL A 337 -16.24 6.92 14.07
C VAL A 337 -16.48 7.72 12.80
N GLU A 338 -15.89 8.92 12.73
CA GLU A 338 -16.00 9.83 11.57
C GLU A 338 -15.06 9.44 10.39
N GLN A 339 -14.55 8.21 10.36
CA GLN A 339 -13.69 7.73 9.29
C GLN A 339 -14.50 7.05 8.19
N ASP A 340 -14.14 7.32 6.93
CA ASP A 340 -14.75 6.68 5.76
C ASP A 340 -13.93 5.45 5.36
N ASP A 341 -14.05 4.38 6.15
CA ASP A 341 -13.37 3.11 5.91
C ASP A 341 -14.32 1.91 5.89
N LEU A 342 -13.81 0.77 5.41
CA LEU A 342 -14.58 -0.45 5.25
C LEU A 342 -15.12 -1.00 6.58
N PRO A 343 -14.34 -1.04 7.71
CA PRO A 343 -14.87 -1.48 9.01
C PRO A 343 -16.08 -0.68 9.50
N VAL A 344 -16.09 0.64 9.24
CA VAL A 344 -17.23 1.50 9.60
C VAL A 344 -18.44 1.16 8.75
N ASP A 345 -18.28 0.95 7.46
CA ASP A 345 -19.39 0.53 6.59
C ASP A 345 -19.95 -0.82 7.01
N GLU A 346 -19.11 -1.79 7.32
CA GLU A 346 -19.56 -3.11 7.79
C GLU A 346 -20.33 -3.05 9.10
N ALA A 347 -20.01 -2.10 9.98
CA ALA A 347 -20.71 -1.93 11.23
C ALA A 347 -22.21 -1.59 11.04
N TYR A 348 -22.57 -0.84 9.97
CA TYR A 348 -23.97 -0.56 9.64
C TYR A 348 -24.76 -1.81 9.27
N LEU A 349 -24.12 -2.81 8.66
CA LEU A 349 -24.75 -4.08 8.32
C LEU A 349 -24.77 -5.06 9.50
N LEU A 350 -23.67 -5.13 10.25
CA LEU A 350 -23.51 -6.10 11.33
C LEU A 350 -24.37 -5.76 12.57
N MET A 351 -24.53 -4.48 12.87
CA MET A 351 -25.28 -4.06 14.04
C MET A 351 -26.75 -4.54 14.03
N PRO A 352 -27.57 -4.31 12.97
CA PRO A 352 -28.91 -4.86 12.89
C PRO A 352 -28.93 -6.39 12.91
N PHE A 353 -27.97 -7.07 12.29
CA PHE A 353 -27.84 -8.52 12.40
C PHE A 353 -27.66 -8.99 13.85
N PHE A 354 -26.86 -8.29 14.66
CA PHE A 354 -26.68 -8.66 16.07
C PHE A 354 -27.94 -8.36 16.90
N TYR A 355 -28.71 -7.31 16.60
CA TYR A 355 -30.01 -7.06 17.19
C TYR A 355 -31.02 -8.19 16.87
N GLU A 356 -31.02 -8.67 15.64
CA GLU A 356 -31.82 -9.83 15.24
C GLU A 356 -31.45 -11.08 16.07
N LYS A 357 -30.14 -11.34 16.22
CA LYS A 357 -29.66 -12.47 17.04
C LYS A 357 -30.02 -12.36 18.53
N THR A 358 -30.19 -11.15 19.03
CA THR A 358 -30.65 -10.91 20.42
C THR A 358 -32.17 -10.74 20.52
N GLN A 359 -32.93 -11.14 19.50
CA GLN A 359 -34.39 -11.08 19.43
C GLN A 359 -34.98 -9.65 19.57
N GLN A 360 -34.21 -8.65 19.24
CA GLN A 360 -34.63 -7.24 19.19
C GLN A 360 -35.09 -6.88 17.77
N LEU A 361 -36.17 -7.52 17.30
CA LEU A 361 -36.56 -7.50 15.89
C LEU A 361 -36.95 -6.11 15.37
N ASP A 362 -37.64 -5.31 16.17
CA ASP A 362 -37.98 -3.92 15.78
C ASP A 362 -36.73 -3.05 15.61
N THR A 363 -35.77 -3.18 16.52
CA THR A 363 -34.49 -2.46 16.44
C THR A 363 -33.66 -2.97 15.27
N ALA A 364 -33.67 -4.25 14.97
CA ALA A 364 -33.01 -4.84 13.82
C ALA A 364 -33.61 -4.31 12.50
N SER A 365 -34.93 -4.25 12.39
CA SER A 365 -35.65 -3.72 11.24
C SER A 365 -35.30 -2.24 10.99
N ALA A 366 -35.34 -1.41 12.03
CA ALA A 366 -34.93 -0.02 11.98
C ALA A 366 -33.46 0.13 11.56
N GLY A 367 -32.58 -0.73 12.10
CA GLY A 367 -31.15 -0.75 11.77
C GLY A 367 -30.87 -1.13 10.32
N TYR A 368 -31.56 -2.13 9.76
CA TYR A 368 -31.43 -2.48 8.34
C TYR A 368 -31.92 -1.35 7.41
N SER A 369 -33.02 -0.68 7.79
CA SER A 369 -33.53 0.48 7.03
C SER A 369 -32.55 1.65 7.07
N GLU A 370 -31.92 1.91 8.21
CA GLU A 370 -30.85 2.91 8.35
C GLU A 370 -29.63 2.56 7.49
N ALA A 371 -29.19 1.29 7.50
CA ALA A 371 -28.09 0.81 6.70
C ALA A 371 -28.39 0.96 5.19
N GLU A 372 -29.62 0.63 4.75
CA GLU A 372 -30.06 0.85 3.36
C GLU A 372 -29.93 2.32 2.96
N PHE A 373 -30.45 3.26 3.78
CA PHE A 373 -30.34 4.68 3.51
C PHE A 373 -28.88 5.18 3.46
N TYR A 374 -28.05 4.71 4.39
CA TYR A 374 -26.63 5.03 4.47
C TYR A 374 -25.89 4.62 3.18
N TYR A 375 -26.07 3.36 2.76
CA TYR A 375 -25.41 2.85 1.56
C TYR A 375 -25.92 3.52 0.27
N GLN A 376 -27.22 3.73 0.14
CA GLN A 376 -27.80 4.44 -1.01
C GLN A 376 -27.23 5.86 -1.14
N LYS A 377 -27.13 6.59 -0.03
CA LYS A 377 -26.56 7.93 0.01
C LYS A 377 -25.09 7.94 -0.45
N LYS A 378 -24.25 7.04 0.10
CA LYS A 378 -22.84 6.93 -0.28
C LYS A 378 -22.65 6.52 -1.75
N ILE A 379 -23.40 5.52 -2.22
CA ILE A 379 -23.36 5.09 -3.63
C ILE A 379 -23.73 6.25 -4.55
N SER A 380 -24.77 7.01 -4.22
CA SER A 380 -25.19 8.17 -5.01
C SER A 380 -24.10 9.25 -5.05
N GLN A 381 -23.48 9.56 -3.93
CA GLN A 381 -22.38 10.54 -3.84
C GLN A 381 -21.17 10.10 -4.67
N LEU A 382 -20.72 8.86 -4.52
CA LEU A 382 -19.60 8.30 -5.30
C LEU A 382 -19.90 8.27 -6.79
N THR A 383 -21.11 7.85 -7.18
CA THR A 383 -21.52 7.79 -8.59
C THR A 383 -21.56 9.19 -9.22
N MET A 384 -22.00 10.21 -8.47
CA MET A 384 -21.95 11.59 -8.93
C MET A 384 -20.51 12.05 -9.16
N LEU A 385 -19.57 11.72 -8.25
CA LEU A 385 -18.15 12.08 -8.39
C LEU A 385 -17.51 11.37 -9.58
N ILE A 386 -17.79 10.10 -9.79
CA ILE A 386 -17.29 9.31 -10.93
C ILE A 386 -17.68 9.95 -12.27
N ASN A 387 -18.91 10.48 -12.36
CA ASN A 387 -19.47 11.05 -13.59
C ASN A 387 -19.13 12.53 -13.80
N THR A 388 -18.60 13.22 -12.80
CA THR A 388 -18.20 14.64 -12.94
C THR A 388 -16.74 14.75 -13.42
N PRO A 389 -16.39 15.77 -14.21
CA PRO A 389 -15.00 16.16 -14.41
C PRO A 389 -14.39 16.54 -13.06
N ILE A 390 -13.40 15.78 -12.61
CA ILE A 390 -12.75 16.01 -11.32
C ILE A 390 -11.58 16.95 -11.55
N LEU A 391 -11.64 18.16 -10.97
CA LEU A 391 -10.44 18.96 -10.71
C LEU A 391 -9.76 18.31 -9.50
N LEU A 392 -8.62 17.67 -9.74
CA LEU A 392 -7.90 16.98 -8.68
C LEU A 392 -7.24 18.01 -7.75
N PRO A 393 -7.55 18.01 -6.46
CA PRO A 393 -6.81 18.78 -5.48
C PRO A 393 -5.36 18.26 -5.38
N GLU A 394 -4.53 18.98 -4.65
CA GLU A 394 -3.18 18.53 -4.37
C GLU A 394 -3.20 17.20 -3.60
N LEU A 395 -2.27 16.33 -3.94
CA LEU A 395 -2.04 15.10 -3.20
C LEU A 395 -1.36 15.44 -1.87
N ILE A 396 -1.90 14.91 -0.79
CA ILE A 396 -1.30 15.04 0.54
C ILE A 396 -0.52 13.78 0.83
N GLU A 397 0.79 13.91 1.01
CA GLU A 397 1.63 12.82 1.52
C GLU A 397 1.44 12.72 3.04
N GLN A 398 1.00 11.55 3.51
CA GLN A 398 0.88 11.27 4.93
C GLN A 398 2.24 10.76 5.48
N PRO A 399 2.49 10.89 6.80
CA PRO A 399 3.77 10.51 7.43
C PRO A 399 4.25 9.09 7.15
N GLU A 400 3.37 8.19 6.73
CA GLU A 400 3.67 6.79 6.43
C GLU A 400 3.81 6.49 4.93
N HIS A 401 4.14 7.49 4.12
CA HIS A 401 4.24 7.37 2.65
C HIS A 401 2.93 6.93 1.98
N SER A 402 1.79 7.19 2.59
CA SER A 402 0.50 7.04 1.95
C SER A 402 0.11 8.32 1.22
N PHE A 403 -0.38 8.19 -0.01
CA PHE A 403 -0.87 9.31 -0.80
C PHE A 403 -2.39 9.33 -0.75
N GLN A 404 -2.93 10.39 -0.19
CA GLN A 404 -4.37 10.58 -0.03
C GLN A 404 -4.83 11.83 -0.76
N MET A 405 -6.06 11.81 -1.20
CA MET A 405 -6.72 12.94 -1.85
C MET A 405 -8.10 13.13 -1.26
N ASN A 406 -8.41 14.32 -0.80
CA ASN A 406 -9.74 14.66 -0.35
C ASN A 406 -10.54 15.27 -1.51
N ILE A 407 -11.62 14.62 -1.92
CA ILE A 407 -12.52 15.11 -2.97
C ILE A 407 -13.91 15.26 -2.35
N LYS A 408 -14.36 16.52 -2.14
CA LYS A 408 -15.68 16.82 -1.58
C LYS A 408 -16.01 15.98 -0.33
N ASP A 409 -15.14 16.07 0.68
CA ASP A 409 -15.25 15.40 1.97
C ASP A 409 -15.07 13.85 1.92
N MET A 410 -14.67 13.32 0.77
CA MET A 410 -14.29 11.91 0.64
C MET A 410 -12.79 11.76 0.57
N ASN A 411 -12.22 10.97 1.46
CA ASN A 411 -10.81 10.65 1.45
C ASN A 411 -10.55 9.43 0.55
N ILE A 412 -9.73 9.63 -0.48
CA ILE A 412 -9.31 8.58 -1.40
C ILE A 412 -7.87 8.23 -1.10
N ASP A 413 -7.64 7.02 -0.59
CA ASP A 413 -6.31 6.48 -0.35
C ASP A 413 -5.84 5.68 -1.57
N PHE A 414 -4.70 6.07 -2.14
CA PHE A 414 -4.10 5.41 -3.29
C PHE A 414 -3.10 4.31 -2.90
N SER A 415 -2.63 4.30 -1.66
CA SER A 415 -1.49 3.48 -1.22
C SER A 415 -1.73 1.98 -1.34
N GLU A 416 -2.97 1.51 -1.17
CA GLU A 416 -3.28 0.08 -1.25
C GLU A 416 -3.24 -0.47 -2.68
N ASN A 417 -3.61 0.35 -3.68
CA ASN A 417 -3.85 -0.12 -5.03
C ASN A 417 -2.78 0.33 -6.03
N TYR A 418 -2.05 1.40 -5.74
CA TYR A 418 -1.13 2.01 -6.70
C TYR A 418 0.28 2.18 -6.12
N PRO A 419 1.33 2.21 -6.95
CA PRO A 419 2.70 2.30 -6.47
C PRO A 419 3.05 3.71 -6.01
N ASP A 420 3.64 3.84 -4.82
CA ASP A 420 4.02 5.12 -4.21
C ASP A 420 4.98 5.92 -5.08
N TYR A 421 5.85 5.22 -5.84
CA TYR A 421 6.82 5.90 -6.71
C TYR A 421 6.17 6.80 -7.75
N TYR A 422 4.96 6.45 -8.23
CA TYR A 422 4.23 7.26 -9.20
C TYR A 422 3.89 8.64 -8.62
N PHE A 423 3.42 8.68 -7.38
CA PHE A 423 3.05 9.93 -6.72
C PHE A 423 4.27 10.77 -6.36
N LYS A 424 5.36 10.13 -5.90
CA LYS A 424 6.66 10.81 -5.67
C LYS A 424 7.23 11.39 -6.95
N GLN A 425 7.16 10.63 -8.05
CA GLN A 425 7.60 11.08 -9.36
C GLN A 425 6.75 12.28 -9.86
N ARG A 426 5.42 12.19 -9.68
CA ARG A 426 4.50 13.29 -10.00
C ARG A 426 4.83 14.55 -9.19
N GLN A 427 5.13 14.41 -7.90
CA GLN A 427 5.52 15.54 -7.06
C GLN A 427 6.83 16.16 -7.54
N SER A 428 7.88 15.37 -7.73
CA SER A 428 9.17 15.83 -8.26
C SER A 428 9.02 16.53 -9.64
N PHE A 429 8.07 16.07 -10.46
CA PHE A 429 7.73 16.74 -11.71
C PHE A 429 7.09 18.11 -11.49
N LEU A 430 6.14 18.21 -10.56
CA LEU A 430 5.45 19.47 -10.28
C LEU A 430 6.37 20.53 -9.65
N ASP A 431 7.38 20.11 -8.89
CA ASP A 431 8.40 21.00 -8.32
C ASP A 431 9.18 21.76 -9.40
N CYS A 432 9.26 21.20 -10.62
CA CYS A 432 9.89 21.86 -11.75
C CYS A 432 9.09 23.08 -12.28
N ALA A 433 7.81 23.22 -11.95
CA ALA A 433 6.88 24.18 -12.58
C ALA A 433 7.37 25.64 -12.55
N SER A 434 7.86 26.10 -11.41
CA SER A 434 8.35 27.47 -11.23
C SER A 434 9.52 27.80 -12.16
N ARG A 435 10.43 26.85 -12.34
CA ARG A 435 11.62 27.03 -13.19
C ARG A 435 11.35 26.81 -14.67
N VAL A 436 10.35 26.02 -15.04
CA VAL A 436 9.89 25.91 -16.43
C VAL A 436 9.46 27.26 -16.97
N THR A 437 8.76 28.06 -16.18
CA THR A 437 8.32 29.41 -16.57
C THR A 437 9.50 30.40 -16.71
N THR A 438 10.51 30.29 -15.85
CA THR A 438 11.68 31.18 -15.87
C THR A 438 12.70 30.82 -16.92
N LEU A 439 12.76 29.55 -17.37
CA LEU A 439 13.69 29.11 -18.42
C LEU A 439 13.40 29.71 -19.79
N ASN A 440 12.20 30.20 -20.02
CA ASN A 440 11.75 30.80 -21.28
C ASN A 440 12.09 29.93 -22.51
N ASN A 441 11.86 28.61 -22.39
CA ASN A 441 12.12 27.60 -23.39
C ASN A 441 10.81 26.96 -23.83
N ASP A 442 10.34 27.30 -25.03
CA ASP A 442 9.05 26.86 -25.57
C ASP A 442 8.93 25.34 -25.64
N LYS A 443 9.99 24.63 -25.98
CA LYS A 443 9.99 23.17 -26.09
C LYS A 443 9.78 22.54 -24.71
N VAL A 444 10.55 22.96 -23.70
CA VAL A 444 10.42 22.46 -22.32
C VAL A 444 9.04 22.79 -21.76
N SER A 445 8.52 23.99 -22.05
CA SER A 445 7.19 24.41 -21.62
C SER A 445 6.05 23.58 -22.25
N ALA A 446 6.18 23.23 -23.54
CA ALA A 446 5.21 22.37 -24.22
C ALA A 446 5.25 20.93 -23.65
N GLU A 447 6.43 20.36 -23.48
CA GLU A 447 6.59 19.02 -22.88
C GLU A 447 6.07 18.99 -21.44
N PHE A 448 6.30 20.04 -20.64
CA PHE A 448 5.75 20.13 -19.28
C PHE A 448 4.22 20.10 -19.28
N LYS A 449 3.57 20.83 -20.18
CA LYS A 449 2.09 20.84 -20.28
C LYS A 449 1.55 19.46 -20.68
N GLU A 450 2.22 18.79 -21.60
CA GLU A 450 1.82 17.46 -22.04
C GLU A 450 1.93 16.43 -20.92
N VAL A 451 3.10 16.34 -20.26
CA VAL A 451 3.33 15.40 -19.16
C VAL A 451 2.42 15.71 -17.97
N LYS A 452 2.16 16.99 -17.67
CA LYS A 452 1.20 17.41 -16.65
C LYS A 452 -0.21 16.86 -16.95
N SER A 453 -0.65 16.95 -18.22
CA SER A 453 -1.94 16.41 -18.64
C SER A 453 -1.99 14.89 -18.50
N GLN A 454 -0.90 14.17 -18.85
CA GLN A 454 -0.80 12.72 -18.68
C GLN A 454 -0.91 12.32 -17.19
N TYR A 455 -0.21 13.00 -16.28
CA TYR A 455 -0.33 12.78 -14.83
C TYR A 455 -1.76 13.04 -14.32
N GLN A 456 -2.37 14.13 -14.74
CA GLN A 456 -3.74 14.46 -14.35
C GLN A 456 -4.74 13.39 -14.81
N ASN A 457 -4.63 12.96 -16.06
CA ASN A 457 -5.51 11.94 -16.64
C ASN A 457 -5.36 10.60 -15.93
N LEU A 458 -4.13 10.16 -15.69
CA LEU A 458 -3.86 8.88 -15.03
C LEU A 458 -4.31 8.92 -13.56
N THR A 459 -3.99 9.99 -12.80
CA THR A 459 -4.45 10.13 -11.41
C THR A 459 -5.99 10.15 -11.33
N THR A 460 -6.68 10.83 -12.28
CA THR A 460 -8.14 10.83 -12.36
C THR A 460 -8.70 9.42 -12.59
N LYS A 461 -8.11 8.66 -13.49
CA LYS A 461 -8.50 7.27 -13.75
C LYS A 461 -8.32 6.40 -12.51
N MET A 462 -7.19 6.53 -11.81
CA MET A 462 -6.91 5.85 -10.55
C MET A 462 -7.97 6.15 -9.49
N ALA A 463 -8.26 7.43 -9.25
CA ALA A 463 -9.28 7.86 -8.30
C ALA A 463 -10.66 7.28 -8.65
N LYS A 464 -11.06 7.35 -9.92
CA LYS A 464 -12.33 6.77 -10.39
C LYS A 464 -12.38 5.26 -10.24
N SER A 465 -11.27 4.56 -10.41
CA SER A 465 -11.20 3.10 -10.21
C SER A 465 -11.43 2.73 -8.75
N ILE A 466 -10.80 3.44 -7.80
CA ILE A 466 -11.01 3.25 -6.37
C ILE A 466 -12.49 3.50 -6.01
N MET A 467 -13.06 4.61 -6.48
CA MET A 467 -14.47 4.94 -6.22
C MET A 467 -15.42 3.88 -6.80
N LYS A 468 -15.17 3.36 -8.01
CA LYS A 468 -15.98 2.27 -8.60
C LYS A 468 -15.92 0.99 -7.78
N LYS A 469 -14.72 0.60 -7.31
CA LYS A 469 -14.57 -0.55 -6.41
C LYS A 469 -15.39 -0.34 -5.15
N ARG A 470 -15.31 0.84 -4.53
CA ARG A 470 -16.07 1.19 -3.33
C ARG A 470 -17.59 1.13 -3.56
N VAL A 471 -18.06 1.64 -4.72
CA VAL A 471 -19.49 1.52 -5.10
C VAL A 471 -19.92 0.06 -5.18
N SER A 472 -19.11 -0.81 -5.76
CA SER A 472 -19.41 -2.25 -5.87
C SER A 472 -19.51 -2.92 -4.48
N GLU A 473 -18.62 -2.58 -3.56
CA GLU A 473 -18.64 -3.08 -2.17
C GLU A 473 -19.90 -2.59 -1.44
N LEU A 474 -20.19 -1.29 -1.49
CA LEU A 474 -21.38 -0.69 -0.88
C LEU A 474 -22.69 -1.25 -1.48
N GLN A 475 -22.70 -1.55 -2.79
CA GLN A 475 -23.86 -2.19 -3.43
C GLN A 475 -24.10 -3.61 -2.87
N SER A 476 -23.04 -4.35 -2.58
CA SER A 476 -23.14 -5.65 -1.90
C SER A 476 -23.76 -5.51 -0.51
N TYR A 477 -23.29 -4.54 0.30
CA TYR A 477 -23.85 -4.29 1.64
C TYR A 477 -25.31 -3.81 1.58
N LEU A 478 -25.65 -2.96 0.59
CA LEU A 478 -27.02 -2.53 0.35
C LEU A 478 -27.94 -3.71 0.07
N ASN A 479 -27.53 -4.64 -0.80
CA ASN A 479 -28.32 -5.83 -1.11
C ASN A 479 -28.48 -6.75 0.12
N GLN A 480 -27.45 -6.88 0.94
CA GLN A 480 -27.50 -7.65 2.18
C GLN A 480 -28.44 -7.03 3.22
N SER A 481 -28.43 -5.68 3.36
CA SER A 481 -29.34 -4.99 4.28
C SER A 481 -30.82 -5.17 3.86
N ARG A 482 -31.11 -5.06 2.56
CA ARG A 482 -32.44 -5.32 2.00
C ARG A 482 -32.90 -6.76 2.22
N TYR A 483 -32.01 -7.71 2.02
CA TYR A 483 -32.31 -9.12 2.30
C TYR A 483 -32.59 -9.35 3.78
N GLY A 484 -31.80 -8.76 4.70
CA GLY A 484 -32.04 -8.83 6.13
C GLY A 484 -33.41 -8.27 6.52
N LEU A 485 -33.79 -7.12 5.95
CA LEU A 485 -35.10 -6.51 6.17
C LEU A 485 -36.25 -7.38 5.65
N ALA A 486 -36.16 -7.88 4.42
CA ALA A 486 -37.18 -8.76 3.83
C ALA A 486 -37.38 -10.02 4.66
N ARG A 487 -36.30 -10.67 5.11
CA ARG A 487 -36.38 -11.86 5.95
C ARG A 487 -37.09 -11.62 7.29
N LEU A 488 -36.90 -10.45 7.92
CA LEU A 488 -37.59 -10.09 9.16
C LEU A 488 -39.08 -9.93 8.93
N TYR A 489 -39.54 -9.41 7.79
CA TYR A 489 -40.94 -9.30 7.44
C TYR A 489 -41.55 -10.68 7.17
N ASP A 490 -40.88 -11.58 6.48
CA ASP A 490 -41.36 -12.93 6.17
C ASP A 490 -41.56 -13.75 7.49
N ASN A 491 -40.58 -13.68 8.40
CA ASN A 491 -40.69 -14.38 9.68
C ASN A 491 -41.91 -13.88 10.54
N ASN A 492 -42.15 -12.56 10.51
CA ASN A 492 -43.32 -11.98 11.25
C ASN A 492 -44.68 -12.35 10.64
N THR A 493 -44.72 -12.76 9.36
CA THR A 493 -45.97 -13.20 8.71
C THR A 493 -46.27 -14.67 8.90
N VAL A 494 -45.27 -15.50 9.22
CA VAL A 494 -45.44 -16.95 9.46
C VAL A 494 -45.86 -17.24 10.91
N GLU A 495 -45.61 -16.32 11.86
CA GLU A 495 -46.02 -16.48 13.28
C GLU A 495 -47.46 -15.93 13.58
N LYS A 496 -48.15 -15.41 12.58
CA LYS A 496 -49.57 -15.03 12.64
C LYS A 496 -50.46 -16.04 11.94
#